data_baa3f58823dd0b685db8d062baca6d22
#
_entry.id   baa3f58823dd0b685db8d062baca6d22
#
_cell.length_a   1.000
_cell.length_b   1.000
_cell.length_c   1.000
_cell.angle_alpha   90.00
_cell.angle_beta   90.00
_cell.angle_gamma   90.00
#
_symmetry.space_group_name_H-M   'P 1'
#
loop_
_entity.id
_entity.type
_entity.pdbx_description
1 polymer ?
#
loop_
_entity_poly.entity_id
_entity_poly.type
_entity_poly.pdbx_seq_one_letter_code
_entity_poly.pdbx_strand_id
1 'polypeptide(L)'
;ALAIAMACVPTEQAPLPCDIDIRLLTGPELLTGSTRMKAGTATKLALNTLSTAVMVKLGKVYGNRMVDVAASNSKLVDRSLRILRDLAGVERERGLTLLEEAGGSVKLALLMAAAALSVDQAKALLQQHNQQLRPALAACGAQLAEA
;
A
#
# COMPACT_ATOMS: atom_id res chain seq x y z
N ALA A 1 -20.73 3.55 -11.59
CA ALA A 1 -19.70 3.65 -10.56
C ALA A 1 -20.35 3.40 -9.20
N LEU A 2 -19.64 2.75 -8.26
CA LEU A 2 -20.10 2.57 -6.88
C LEU A 2 -19.98 3.90 -6.13
N ALA A 3 -21.08 4.37 -5.53
CA ALA A 3 -21.13 5.58 -4.72
C ALA A 3 -21.06 5.20 -3.23
N ILE A 4 -20.06 5.72 -2.52
CA ILE A 4 -19.90 5.50 -1.08
C ILE A 4 -20.02 6.85 -0.39
N ALA A 5 -20.96 6.98 0.56
CA ALA A 5 -21.11 8.14 1.41
C ALA A 5 -20.54 7.87 2.81
N MET A 6 -20.00 8.91 3.43
CA MET A 6 -19.53 8.86 4.81
C MET A 6 -20.01 10.11 5.55
N ALA A 7 -20.64 9.95 6.71
CA ALA A 7 -21.13 11.06 7.51
C ALA A 7 -21.05 10.76 9.01
N CYS A 8 -21.03 11.82 9.82
CA CYS A 8 -20.96 11.72 11.28
C CYS A 8 -22.29 11.97 12.00
N VAL A 9 -23.38 11.91 11.24
CA VAL A 9 -24.76 12.04 11.74
C VAL A 9 -25.56 10.80 11.34
N PRO A 10 -26.63 10.44 12.08
CA PRO A 10 -27.51 9.34 11.74
C PRO A 10 -28.14 9.51 10.34
N THR A 11 -28.47 8.41 9.68
CA THR A 11 -29.06 8.41 8.33
C THR A 11 -30.38 9.17 8.29
N GLU A 12 -31.18 9.10 9.36
CA GLU A 12 -32.48 9.79 9.49
C GLU A 12 -32.33 11.32 9.48
N GLN A 13 -31.18 11.84 9.94
CA GLN A 13 -30.92 13.28 9.95
C GLN A 13 -30.37 13.81 8.63
N ALA A 14 -29.65 12.98 7.90
CA ALA A 14 -29.07 13.36 6.61
C ALA A 14 -29.01 12.15 5.67
N PRO A 15 -30.13 11.72 5.07
CA PRO A 15 -30.11 10.64 4.10
C PRO A 15 -29.30 11.04 2.86
N LEU A 16 -28.45 10.13 2.38
CA LEU A 16 -27.57 10.35 1.22
C LEU A 16 -27.86 9.30 0.15
N PRO A 17 -28.04 9.69 -1.12
CA PRO A 17 -28.24 8.76 -2.22
C PRO A 17 -26.89 8.07 -2.56
N CYS A 18 -26.67 6.85 -2.05
CA CYS A 18 -25.44 6.11 -2.24
C CYS A 18 -25.69 4.60 -2.19
N ASP A 19 -24.74 3.82 -2.74
CA ASP A 19 -24.78 2.36 -2.69
C ASP A 19 -24.31 1.81 -1.34
N ILE A 20 -23.38 2.52 -0.69
CA ILE A 20 -22.85 2.18 0.65
C ILE A 20 -22.89 3.43 1.52
N ASP A 21 -23.55 3.34 2.65
CA ASP A 21 -23.67 4.42 3.65
C ASP A 21 -22.87 4.07 4.92
N ILE A 22 -21.80 4.82 5.19
CA ILE A 22 -20.94 4.64 6.35
C ILE A 22 -21.21 5.76 7.36
N ARG A 23 -21.70 5.39 8.56
CA ARG A 23 -22.02 6.34 9.62
C ARG A 23 -21.03 6.24 10.79
N LEU A 24 -20.32 7.33 11.02
CA LEU A 24 -19.34 7.47 12.11
C LEU A 24 -19.97 8.29 13.24
N LEU A 25 -20.81 7.66 14.05
CA LEU A 25 -21.62 8.33 15.05
C LEU A 25 -20.78 8.77 16.25
N THR A 26 -20.17 9.94 16.16
CA THR A 26 -19.28 10.51 17.18
C THR A 26 -20.02 11.25 18.31
N GLY A 27 -21.33 11.48 18.15
CA GLY A 27 -22.13 12.31 19.05
C GLY A 27 -21.74 13.80 18.98
N PRO A 28 -22.27 14.63 19.88
CA PRO A 28 -22.03 16.07 19.91
C PRO A 28 -20.55 16.38 20.17
N GLU A 29 -20.08 17.47 19.60
CA GLU A 29 -18.73 17.99 19.84
C GLU A 29 -18.63 18.62 21.24
N LEU A 30 -17.43 18.61 21.83
CA LEU A 30 -17.16 19.28 23.10
C LEU A 30 -17.40 20.81 23.00
N LEU A 31 -16.99 21.39 21.88
CA LEU A 31 -17.32 22.76 21.51
C LEU A 31 -18.35 22.69 20.39
N THR A 32 -19.56 23.15 20.64
CA THR A 32 -20.68 23.12 19.69
C THR A 32 -20.28 23.71 18.34
N GLY A 33 -20.51 22.93 17.27
CA GLY A 33 -20.18 23.33 15.90
C GLY A 33 -18.72 23.13 15.48
N SER A 34 -17.80 22.75 16.39
CA SER A 34 -16.39 22.49 16.06
C SER A 34 -16.17 21.07 15.51
N THR A 35 -16.78 20.76 14.37
CA THR A 35 -16.78 19.42 13.74
C THR A 35 -15.38 18.92 13.32
N ARG A 36 -14.37 19.78 13.31
CA ARG A 36 -12.97 19.42 13.10
C ARG A 36 -12.40 18.49 14.20
N MET A 37 -13.04 18.41 15.35
CA MET A 37 -12.58 17.65 16.52
C MET A 37 -12.97 16.17 16.40
N LYS A 38 -14.11 15.74 16.96
CA LYS A 38 -14.53 14.32 16.97
C LYS A 38 -14.88 13.82 15.57
N ALA A 39 -15.76 14.52 14.87
CA ALA A 39 -16.21 14.15 13.54
C ALA A 39 -15.04 14.13 12.53
N GLY A 40 -14.23 15.17 12.48
CA GLY A 40 -13.07 15.25 11.59
C GLY A 40 -12.02 14.18 11.90
N THR A 41 -11.75 13.89 13.18
CA THR A 41 -10.82 12.83 13.58
C THR A 41 -11.34 11.44 13.18
N ALA A 42 -12.60 11.14 13.46
CA ALA A 42 -13.22 9.87 13.08
C ALA A 42 -13.21 9.66 11.54
N THR A 43 -13.56 10.70 10.79
CA THR A 43 -13.53 10.67 9.32
C THR A 43 -12.12 10.42 8.79
N LYS A 44 -11.11 11.10 9.32
CA LYS A 44 -9.71 10.87 8.97
C LYS A 44 -9.29 9.43 9.22
N LEU A 45 -9.61 8.87 10.40
CA LEU A 45 -9.27 7.49 10.73
C LEU A 45 -9.95 6.50 9.79
N ALA A 46 -11.23 6.68 9.50
CA ALA A 46 -11.98 5.83 8.57
C ALA A 46 -11.40 5.89 7.15
N LEU A 47 -11.10 7.08 6.63
CA LEU A 47 -10.48 7.25 5.31
C LEU A 47 -9.08 6.62 5.23
N ASN A 48 -8.26 6.77 6.27
CA ASN A 48 -6.95 6.13 6.33
C ASN A 48 -7.07 4.60 6.37
N THR A 49 -8.03 4.06 7.12
CA THR A 49 -8.29 2.62 7.19
C THR A 49 -8.71 2.08 5.83
N LEU A 50 -9.68 2.73 5.17
CA LEU A 50 -10.15 2.32 3.85
C LEU A 50 -9.04 2.38 2.80
N SER A 51 -8.32 3.50 2.71
CA SER A 51 -7.25 3.65 1.72
C SER A 51 -6.11 2.64 1.96
N THR A 52 -5.71 2.44 3.21
CA THR A 52 -4.67 1.45 3.55
C THR A 52 -5.12 0.03 3.20
N ALA A 53 -6.37 -0.34 3.56
CA ALA A 53 -6.91 -1.66 3.23
C ALA A 53 -6.97 -1.91 1.71
N VAL A 54 -7.34 -0.88 0.94
CA VAL A 54 -7.32 -0.95 -0.53
C VAL A 54 -5.90 -1.18 -1.05
N MET A 55 -4.89 -0.45 -0.55
CA MET A 55 -3.50 -0.63 -0.96
C MET A 55 -2.96 -2.03 -0.61
N VAL A 56 -3.33 -2.56 0.55
CA VAL A 56 -3.00 -3.95 0.93
C VAL A 56 -3.64 -4.95 -0.03
N LYS A 57 -4.94 -4.81 -0.32
CA LYS A 57 -5.66 -5.70 -1.24
C LYS A 57 -5.13 -5.64 -2.67
N LEU A 58 -4.65 -4.47 -3.11
CA LEU A 58 -4.00 -4.29 -4.42
C LEU A 58 -2.56 -4.84 -4.48
N GLY A 59 -2.07 -5.50 -3.42
CA GLY A 59 -0.72 -6.06 -3.38
C GLY A 59 0.40 -5.01 -3.39
N LYS A 60 0.12 -3.81 -2.87
CA LYS A 60 1.10 -2.72 -2.79
C LYS A 60 1.95 -2.77 -1.52
N VAL A 61 1.65 -3.72 -0.63
CA VAL A 61 2.29 -3.86 0.68
C VAL A 61 2.86 -5.26 0.84
N TYR A 62 4.03 -5.36 1.49
CA TYR A 62 4.62 -6.62 1.96
C TYR A 62 5.04 -6.43 3.43
N GLY A 63 4.49 -7.25 4.34
CA GLY A 63 4.60 -6.99 5.78
C GLY A 63 4.04 -5.59 6.11
N ASN A 64 4.83 -4.77 6.79
CA ASN A 64 4.51 -3.38 7.08
C ASN A 64 5.13 -2.37 6.08
N ARG A 65 5.68 -2.84 4.95
CA ARG A 65 6.40 -2.02 3.97
C ARG A 65 5.56 -1.76 2.72
N MET A 66 5.49 -0.50 2.30
CA MET A 66 4.97 -0.14 0.98
C MET A 66 6.05 -0.52 -0.06
N VAL A 67 5.80 -1.57 -0.83
CA VAL A 67 6.74 -2.08 -1.85
C VAL A 67 6.42 -1.62 -3.28
N ASP A 68 5.26 -1.01 -3.48
CA ASP A 68 4.83 -0.44 -4.76
C ASP A 68 5.28 1.03 -4.85
N VAL A 69 6.57 1.26 -4.72
CA VAL A 69 7.20 2.58 -4.77
C VAL A 69 8.05 2.67 -6.03
N ALA A 70 7.89 3.76 -6.77
CA ALA A 70 8.79 4.13 -7.86
C ALA A 70 9.87 5.09 -7.30
N ALA A 71 11.14 4.75 -7.49
CA ALA A 71 12.29 5.50 -7.00
C ALA A 71 12.54 6.75 -7.88
N SER A 72 11.66 7.76 -7.78
CA SER A 72 11.66 8.95 -8.64
C SER A 72 12.49 10.13 -8.13
N ASN A 73 12.99 10.07 -6.90
CA ASN A 73 13.85 11.10 -6.31
C ASN A 73 14.80 10.47 -5.27
N SER A 74 15.81 11.21 -4.83
CA SER A 74 16.85 10.72 -3.90
C SER A 74 16.30 10.14 -2.60
N LYS A 75 15.27 10.74 -2.02
CA LYS A 75 14.60 10.25 -0.81
C LYS A 75 13.91 8.90 -1.06
N LEU A 76 13.24 8.75 -2.19
CA LEU A 76 12.57 7.49 -2.55
C LEU A 76 13.57 6.41 -2.94
N VAL A 77 14.68 6.76 -3.60
CA VAL A 77 15.79 5.84 -3.86
C VAL A 77 16.35 5.31 -2.54
N ASP A 78 16.68 6.17 -1.57
CA ASP A 78 17.20 5.74 -0.27
C ASP A 78 16.20 4.84 0.49
N ARG A 79 14.91 5.20 0.48
CA ARG A 79 13.85 4.35 1.04
C ARG A 79 13.78 2.98 0.36
N SER A 80 13.89 2.94 -0.97
CA SER A 80 13.85 1.71 -1.76
C SER A 80 15.03 0.80 -1.43
N LEU A 81 16.22 1.36 -1.27
CA LEU A 81 17.42 0.62 -0.89
C LEU A 81 17.31 0.04 0.53
N ARG A 82 16.71 0.77 1.47
CA ARG A 82 16.42 0.23 2.81
C ARG A 82 15.46 -0.94 2.75
N ILE A 83 14.39 -0.85 1.93
CA ILE A 83 13.44 -1.94 1.74
C ILE A 83 14.13 -3.18 1.15
N LEU A 84 14.98 -3.01 0.12
CA LEU A 84 15.74 -4.11 -0.48
C LEU A 84 16.71 -4.76 0.53
N ARG A 85 17.40 -3.95 1.31
CA ARG A 85 18.28 -4.45 2.37
C ARG A 85 17.49 -5.22 3.44
N ASP A 86 16.43 -4.62 3.96
CA ASP A 86 15.70 -5.16 5.11
C ASP A 86 14.90 -6.43 4.76
N LEU A 87 14.39 -6.55 3.53
CA LEU A 87 13.58 -7.69 3.10
C LEU A 87 14.37 -8.75 2.32
N ALA A 88 15.35 -8.38 1.51
CA ALA A 88 16.09 -9.29 0.64
C ALA A 88 17.59 -9.40 0.99
N GLY A 89 18.06 -8.72 2.04
CA GLY A 89 19.47 -8.73 2.44
C GLY A 89 20.43 -8.13 1.40
N VAL A 90 19.94 -7.26 0.53
CA VAL A 90 20.70 -6.72 -0.60
C VAL A 90 21.53 -5.53 -0.15
N GLU A 91 22.85 -5.58 -0.39
CA GLU A 91 23.76 -4.47 -0.15
C GLU A 91 23.47 -3.28 -1.08
N ARG A 92 23.88 -2.07 -0.63
CA ARG A 92 23.52 -0.80 -1.28
C ARG A 92 23.88 -0.75 -2.77
N GLU A 93 25.09 -1.16 -3.12
CA GLU A 93 25.57 -1.14 -4.50
C GLU A 93 24.76 -2.07 -5.40
N ARG A 94 24.54 -3.30 -4.98
CA ARG A 94 23.70 -4.25 -5.70
C ARG A 94 22.25 -3.78 -5.76
N GLY A 95 21.75 -3.14 -4.70
CA GLY A 95 20.41 -2.55 -4.65
C GLY A 95 20.20 -1.44 -5.68
N LEU A 96 21.19 -0.58 -5.91
CA LEU A 96 21.15 0.44 -6.96
C LEU A 96 21.04 -0.20 -8.35
N THR A 97 21.89 -1.20 -8.64
CA THR A 97 21.84 -1.94 -9.91
C THR A 97 20.48 -2.58 -10.14
N LEU A 98 19.95 -3.26 -9.12
CA LEU A 98 18.63 -3.91 -9.21
C LEU A 98 17.49 -2.89 -9.44
N LEU A 99 17.54 -1.73 -8.79
CA LEU A 99 16.53 -0.68 -9.00
C LEU A 99 16.63 -0.09 -10.41
N GLU A 100 17.83 0.09 -10.95
CA GLU A 100 18.03 0.55 -12.31
C GLU A 100 17.49 -0.46 -13.33
N GLU A 101 17.89 -1.74 -13.21
CA GLU A 101 17.40 -2.86 -14.02
C GLU A 101 15.85 -2.98 -13.95
N ALA A 102 15.27 -2.77 -12.76
CA ALA A 102 13.83 -2.82 -12.52
C ALA A 102 13.08 -1.54 -12.95
N GLY A 103 13.74 -0.55 -13.54
CA GLY A 103 13.13 0.73 -13.92
C GLY A 103 12.59 1.50 -12.72
N GLY A 104 13.24 1.40 -11.56
CA GLY A 104 12.85 2.05 -10.30
C GLY A 104 11.78 1.32 -9.49
N SER A 105 11.29 0.18 -9.95
CA SER A 105 10.25 -0.61 -9.25
C SER A 105 10.86 -1.45 -8.13
N VAL A 106 10.57 -1.08 -6.88
CA VAL A 106 11.03 -1.84 -5.69
C VAL A 106 10.47 -3.25 -5.66
N LYS A 107 9.19 -3.42 -6.00
CA LYS A 107 8.52 -4.72 -6.04
C LYS A 107 9.20 -5.68 -7.02
N LEU A 108 9.54 -5.17 -8.21
CA LEU A 108 10.23 -5.94 -9.23
C LEU A 108 11.66 -6.29 -8.78
N ALA A 109 12.40 -5.32 -8.24
CA ALA A 109 13.75 -5.52 -7.73
C ALA A 109 13.80 -6.54 -6.57
N LEU A 110 12.81 -6.53 -5.66
CA LEU A 110 12.67 -7.53 -4.61
C LEU A 110 12.50 -8.95 -5.16
N LEU A 111 11.63 -9.12 -6.17
CA LEU A 111 11.39 -10.42 -6.78
C LEU A 111 12.63 -10.93 -7.53
N MET A 112 13.31 -10.04 -8.27
CA MET A 112 14.58 -10.35 -8.94
C MET A 112 15.64 -10.80 -7.93
N ALA A 113 15.79 -10.08 -6.83
CA ALA A 113 16.77 -10.39 -5.78
C ALA A 113 16.47 -11.73 -5.10
N ALA A 114 15.21 -11.96 -4.71
CA ALA A 114 14.83 -13.14 -3.93
C ALA A 114 14.86 -14.45 -4.73
N ALA A 115 14.58 -14.39 -6.02
CA ALA A 115 14.45 -15.56 -6.89
C ALA A 115 15.54 -15.66 -7.97
N ALA A 116 16.53 -14.76 -7.98
CA ALA A 116 17.58 -14.67 -8.99
C ALA A 116 17.04 -14.63 -10.43
N LEU A 117 15.93 -13.92 -10.65
CA LEU A 117 15.25 -13.81 -11.94
C LEU A 117 15.75 -12.63 -12.76
N SER A 118 15.68 -12.76 -14.09
CA SER A 118 15.80 -11.61 -14.98
C SER A 118 14.60 -10.67 -14.86
N VAL A 119 14.73 -9.44 -15.35
CA VAL A 119 13.65 -8.44 -15.38
C VAL A 119 12.40 -8.98 -16.06
N ASP A 120 12.56 -9.63 -17.20
CA ASP A 120 11.42 -10.14 -17.99
C ASP A 120 10.72 -11.31 -17.31
N GLN A 121 11.48 -12.22 -16.70
CA GLN A 121 10.93 -13.31 -15.91
C GLN A 121 10.15 -12.79 -14.68
N ALA A 122 10.72 -11.83 -13.96
CA ALA A 122 10.08 -11.24 -12.80
C ALA A 122 8.81 -10.45 -13.17
N LYS A 123 8.82 -9.71 -14.30
CA LYS A 123 7.63 -9.02 -14.83
C LYS A 123 6.53 -10.02 -15.19
N ALA A 124 6.86 -11.07 -15.94
CA ALA A 124 5.91 -12.10 -16.34
C ALA A 124 5.27 -12.77 -15.10
N LEU A 125 6.09 -13.09 -14.11
CA LEU A 125 5.63 -13.72 -12.87
C LEU A 125 4.70 -12.80 -12.06
N LEU A 126 5.02 -11.50 -11.93
CA LEU A 126 4.13 -10.53 -11.30
C LEU A 126 2.81 -10.38 -12.04
N GLN A 127 2.82 -10.37 -13.38
CA GLN A 127 1.59 -10.30 -14.19
C GLN A 127 0.70 -11.53 -13.97
N GLN A 128 1.27 -12.74 -13.96
CA GLN A 128 0.55 -13.99 -13.70
C GLN A 128 -0.13 -14.01 -12.31
N HIS A 129 0.46 -13.31 -11.35
CA HIS A 129 -0.04 -13.22 -9.97
C HIS A 129 -0.72 -11.89 -9.63
N ASN A 130 -1.34 -11.21 -10.62
CA ASN A 130 -2.10 -9.96 -10.42
C ASN A 130 -1.31 -8.88 -9.68
N GLN A 131 -0.03 -8.75 -9.99
CA GLN A 131 0.89 -7.80 -9.36
C GLN A 131 1.06 -7.99 -7.83
N GLN A 132 0.75 -9.16 -7.30
CA GLN A 132 0.92 -9.48 -5.89
C GLN A 132 2.25 -10.18 -5.63
N LEU A 133 3.11 -9.54 -4.83
CA LEU A 133 4.47 -10.01 -4.58
C LEU A 133 4.50 -11.35 -3.84
N ARG A 134 3.66 -11.53 -2.81
CA ARG A 134 3.66 -12.76 -1.99
C ARG A 134 3.31 -14.03 -2.78
N PRO A 135 2.23 -14.08 -3.60
CA PRO A 135 1.97 -15.21 -4.47
C PRO A 135 3.06 -15.45 -5.52
N ALA A 136 3.64 -14.38 -6.08
CA ALA A 136 4.73 -14.50 -7.04
C ALA A 136 5.98 -15.14 -6.43
N LEU A 137 6.37 -14.74 -5.22
CA LEU A 137 7.47 -15.35 -4.46
C LEU A 137 7.19 -16.83 -4.17
N ALA A 138 5.99 -17.15 -3.70
CA ALA A 138 5.60 -18.54 -3.40
C ALA A 138 5.68 -19.44 -4.65
N ALA A 139 5.30 -18.93 -5.82
CA ALA A 139 5.34 -19.68 -7.08
C ALA A 139 6.76 -20.05 -7.54
N CYS A 140 7.78 -19.29 -7.15
CA CYS A 140 9.18 -19.60 -7.44
C CYS A 140 9.95 -20.16 -6.22
N GLY A 141 9.27 -20.50 -5.13
CA GLY A 141 9.87 -21.05 -3.92
C GLY A 141 10.76 -20.08 -3.17
N ALA A 142 10.65 -18.76 -3.45
CA ALA A 142 11.44 -17.72 -2.81
C ALA A 142 10.69 -17.11 -1.63
N GLN A 143 11.45 -16.58 -0.67
CA GLN A 143 10.93 -15.89 0.50
C GLN A 143 11.73 -14.62 0.76
N LEU A 144 11.07 -13.61 1.31
CA LEU A 144 11.68 -12.41 1.86
C LEU A 144 11.63 -12.47 3.38
N ALA A 145 12.49 -11.71 4.04
CA ALA A 145 12.43 -11.58 5.48
C ALA A 145 11.06 -11.05 5.92
N GLU A 146 10.55 -11.56 7.03
CA GLU A 146 9.36 -10.99 7.66
C GLU A 146 9.73 -9.66 8.31
N ALA A 147 8.92 -8.63 8.02
CA ALA A 147 9.13 -7.28 8.52
C ALA A 147 8.44 -7.08 9.87
#